data_0e75961b7a7e3bd3fabac7b5ad542ab1
#
_entry.id   0e75961b7a7e3bd3fabac7b5ad542ab1
#
_cell.length_a   1.000
_cell.length_b   1.000
_cell.length_c   1.000
_cell.angle_alpha   90.00
_cell.angle_beta   90.00
_cell.angle_gamma   90.00
#
_symmetry.space_group_name_H-M   'P 1'
#
loop_
_entity.id
_entity.type
_entity.pdbx_description
1 polymer ?
#
loop_
_entity_poly.entity_id
_entity_poly.type
_entity_poly.pdbx_seq_one_letter_code
_entity_poly.pdbx_strand_id
1 'polypeptide(L)'
;MELTADEARKIKVPRRWKEVYDLLEKQRDDIVTPVDTMGCEENGLEERRADRGRLRADGKEEDDKEKEQRRQFTTLVSLMLSSQTKDPVTADAVYKLQTRLPDGLTLASLRDAPHDQLIDCIGKVSFYRRKEDNLKSMTRILQEKHHGDVPRTIDELCEIPGVGPKMAFLQMQSMGLNVGIGVDTHVHRISNRLGWCKTKTPEQTRLALQSWLPREYHGVINK
;
A
#
# COMPACT_ATOMS: atom_id res chain seq x y z
N MET A 1 -19.49 12.10 -16.56
CA MET A 1 -18.69 13.34 -16.66
C MET A 1 -17.60 13.20 -15.64
N GLU A 2 -16.35 13.16 -16.05
CA GLU A 2 -15.20 13.03 -15.16
C GLU A 2 -14.88 14.40 -14.57
N LEU A 3 -14.53 14.44 -13.28
CA LEU A 3 -14.08 15.66 -12.61
C LEU A 3 -12.71 16.03 -13.17
N THR A 4 -12.63 17.14 -13.87
CA THR A 4 -11.35 17.68 -14.37
C THR A 4 -10.55 18.34 -13.26
N ALA A 5 -9.24 18.52 -13.46
CA ALA A 5 -8.39 19.22 -12.49
C ALA A 5 -8.86 20.68 -12.27
N ASP A 6 -9.43 21.33 -13.29
CA ASP A 6 -9.96 22.69 -13.19
C ASP A 6 -11.29 22.75 -12.44
N GLU A 7 -12.13 21.74 -12.54
CA GLU A 7 -13.34 21.61 -11.72
C GLU A 7 -13.02 21.31 -10.26
N ALA A 8 -12.01 20.48 -10.01
CA ALA A 8 -11.52 20.21 -8.66
C ALA A 8 -11.04 21.50 -7.96
N ARG A 9 -10.34 22.39 -8.66
CA ARG A 9 -9.87 23.69 -8.12
C ARG A 9 -10.99 24.66 -7.75
N LYS A 10 -12.22 24.46 -8.24
CA LYS A 10 -13.39 25.27 -7.91
C LYS A 10 -14.16 24.76 -6.69
N ILE A 11 -13.76 23.63 -6.11
CA ILE A 11 -14.42 23.06 -4.93
C ILE A 11 -14.11 23.96 -3.72
N LYS A 12 -15.19 24.44 -3.08
CA LYS A 12 -15.06 25.23 -1.87
C LYS A 12 -14.69 24.36 -0.69
N VAL A 13 -13.78 24.83 0.15
CA VAL A 13 -13.45 24.18 1.43
C VAL A 13 -14.75 23.98 2.25
N PRO A 14 -15.09 22.77 2.67
CA PRO A 14 -16.29 22.52 3.44
C PRO A 14 -16.25 23.27 4.78
N ARG A 15 -17.38 23.86 5.19
CA ARG A 15 -17.47 24.53 6.48
C ARG A 15 -17.24 23.52 7.62
N ARG A 16 -16.45 23.93 8.62
CA ARG A 16 -16.19 23.12 9.85
C ARG A 16 -15.54 21.77 9.56
N TRP A 17 -14.88 21.58 8.40
CA TRP A 17 -14.24 20.29 8.07
C TRP A 17 -13.22 19.89 9.13
N LYS A 18 -12.45 20.83 9.65
CA LYS A 18 -11.42 20.57 10.67
C LYS A 18 -12.03 20.08 11.98
N GLU A 19 -13.11 20.72 12.45
CA GLU A 19 -13.82 20.30 13.65
C GLU A 19 -14.39 18.87 13.50
N VAL A 20 -14.96 18.57 12.32
CA VAL A 20 -15.47 17.22 12.01
C VAL A 20 -14.34 16.21 11.98
N TYR A 21 -13.20 16.57 11.35
CA TYR A 21 -12.02 15.71 11.31
C TYR A 21 -11.51 15.41 12.73
N ASP A 22 -11.35 16.43 13.57
CA ASP A 22 -10.87 16.29 14.96
C ASP A 22 -11.81 15.41 15.81
N LEU A 23 -13.12 15.49 15.58
CA LEU A 23 -14.09 14.63 16.25
C LEU A 23 -13.96 13.17 15.79
N LEU A 24 -13.72 12.94 14.49
CA LEU A 24 -13.49 11.59 13.97
C LEU A 24 -12.19 11.01 14.49
N GLU A 25 -11.12 11.80 14.52
CA GLU A 25 -9.82 11.40 15.07
C GLU A 25 -9.97 11.01 16.55
N LYS A 26 -10.59 11.86 17.37
CA LYS A 26 -10.87 11.57 18.76
C LYS A 26 -11.72 10.30 18.96
N GLN A 27 -12.73 10.09 18.10
CA GLN A 27 -13.53 8.87 18.16
C GLN A 27 -12.71 7.63 17.76
N ARG A 28 -11.71 7.81 16.89
CA ARG A 28 -10.83 6.76 16.38
C ARG A 28 -9.79 6.31 17.41
N ASP A 29 -9.37 7.19 18.32
CA ASP A 29 -8.32 6.92 19.33
C ASP A 29 -8.63 5.69 20.19
N ASP A 30 -9.90 5.45 20.48
CA ASP A 30 -10.34 4.31 21.31
C ASP A 30 -10.58 3.02 20.49
N ILE A 31 -10.36 3.04 19.16
CA ILE A 31 -10.67 1.93 18.27
C ILE A 31 -9.40 1.36 17.66
N VAL A 32 -9.02 0.16 18.07
CA VAL A 32 -7.94 -0.61 17.41
C VAL A 32 -8.54 -1.42 16.27
N THR A 33 -8.07 -1.17 15.07
CA THR A 33 -8.50 -1.91 13.87
C THR A 33 -7.37 -2.80 13.32
N PRO A 34 -7.69 -3.82 12.49
CA PRO A 34 -6.66 -4.66 11.89
C PRO A 34 -5.59 -3.90 11.13
N VAL A 35 -5.91 -2.75 10.51
CA VAL A 35 -4.92 -1.95 9.78
C VAL A 35 -3.83 -1.37 10.69
N ASP A 36 -4.13 -1.13 11.96
CA ASP A 36 -3.16 -0.57 12.92
C ASP A 36 -2.08 -1.57 13.34
N THR A 37 -2.36 -2.86 13.20
CA THR A 37 -1.47 -3.94 13.66
C THR A 37 -1.03 -4.88 12.55
N MET A 38 -1.80 -4.96 11.47
CA MET A 38 -1.63 -5.90 10.35
C MET A 38 -1.76 -5.22 8.99
N GLY A 39 -1.72 -3.89 8.94
CA GLY A 39 -1.75 -3.11 7.71
C GLY A 39 -0.56 -3.43 6.79
N CYS A 40 -0.68 -3.06 5.53
CA CYS A 40 0.38 -3.36 4.55
C CYS A 40 1.72 -2.72 4.90
N GLU A 41 1.70 -1.51 5.45
CA GLU A 41 2.90 -0.83 5.94
C GLU A 41 3.50 -1.54 7.14
N GLU A 42 2.66 -1.98 8.09
CA GLU A 42 3.07 -2.71 9.29
C GLU A 42 3.81 -4.03 8.97
N ASN A 43 3.35 -4.74 7.92
CA ASN A 43 4.00 -5.97 7.46
C ASN A 43 5.43 -5.73 6.92
N GLY A 44 5.75 -4.50 6.53
CA GLY A 44 7.08 -4.10 6.05
C GLY A 44 8.03 -3.66 7.16
N LEU A 45 7.53 -3.27 8.35
CA LEU A 45 8.36 -2.77 9.45
C LEU A 45 9.33 -3.85 9.93
N GLU A 46 10.60 -3.47 10.15
CA GLU A 46 11.68 -4.40 10.53
C GLU A 46 11.31 -5.20 11.78
N GLU A 47 10.79 -4.55 12.81
CA GLU A 47 10.41 -5.16 14.07
C GLU A 47 9.27 -6.18 13.96
N ARG A 48 8.46 -6.10 12.89
CA ARG A 48 7.32 -6.98 12.64
C ARG A 48 7.60 -8.07 11.61
N ARG A 49 8.66 -7.94 10.85
CA ARG A 49 9.03 -8.93 9.84
C ARG A 49 9.52 -10.22 10.48
N ALA A 50 8.98 -11.34 10.01
CA ALA A 50 9.37 -12.68 10.48
C ALA A 50 10.77 -13.11 9.98
N ASP A 51 11.29 -12.45 8.95
CA ASP A 51 12.62 -12.71 8.37
C ASP A 51 13.70 -11.72 8.84
N ARG A 52 13.39 -10.88 9.84
CA ARG A 52 14.38 -9.95 10.43
C ARG A 52 15.55 -10.72 11.05
N GLY A 53 16.74 -10.14 10.95
CA GLY A 53 17.96 -10.75 11.49
C GLY A 53 18.41 -12.01 10.73
N ARG A 54 17.74 -12.40 9.64
CA ARG A 54 18.22 -13.46 8.77
C ARG A 54 19.47 -12.96 8.05
N LEU A 55 20.54 -13.73 8.13
CA LEU A 55 21.75 -13.42 7.38
C LEU A 55 21.49 -13.61 5.89
N ARG A 56 22.18 -12.81 5.08
CA ARG A 56 22.22 -12.95 3.63
C ARG A 56 22.86 -14.29 3.23
N ALA A 57 22.73 -14.66 1.96
CA ALA A 57 23.39 -15.86 1.42
C ALA A 57 24.92 -15.83 1.58
N ASP A 58 25.53 -14.62 1.67
CA ASP A 58 26.95 -14.42 1.94
C ASP A 58 27.32 -14.41 3.45
N GLY A 59 26.37 -14.68 4.33
CA GLY A 59 26.55 -14.75 5.78
C GLY A 59 26.65 -13.38 6.48
N LYS A 60 26.36 -12.26 5.77
CA LYS A 60 26.38 -10.91 6.33
C LYS A 60 25.00 -10.45 6.76
N GLU A 61 24.96 -9.52 7.70
CA GLU A 61 23.73 -8.77 8.03
C GLU A 61 23.41 -7.75 6.94
N GLU A 62 22.13 -7.42 6.80
CA GLU A 62 21.68 -6.35 5.93
C GLU A 62 22.13 -4.99 6.48
N ASP A 63 22.61 -4.12 5.59
CA ASP A 63 22.82 -2.72 5.92
C ASP A 63 21.50 -1.93 5.96
N ASP A 64 21.54 -0.68 6.42
CA ASP A 64 20.32 0.14 6.58
C ASP A 64 19.61 0.41 5.24
N LYS A 65 20.36 0.47 4.13
CA LYS A 65 19.80 0.64 2.79
C LYS A 65 19.04 -0.62 2.36
N GLU A 66 19.64 -1.78 2.57
CA GLU A 66 19.03 -3.07 2.24
C GLU A 66 17.79 -3.35 3.08
N LYS A 67 17.82 -2.99 4.37
CA LYS A 67 16.64 -3.06 5.26
C LYS A 67 15.50 -2.19 4.76
N GLU A 68 15.80 -0.96 4.32
CA GLU A 68 14.79 -0.06 3.77
C GLU A 68 14.26 -0.56 2.42
N GLN A 69 15.11 -1.07 1.54
CA GLN A 69 14.68 -1.71 0.29
C GLN A 69 13.75 -2.89 0.56
N ARG A 70 14.08 -3.75 1.51
CA ARG A 70 13.25 -4.87 1.92
C ARG A 70 11.92 -4.41 2.51
N ARG A 71 11.94 -3.36 3.34
CA ARG A 71 10.72 -2.75 3.89
C ARG A 71 9.79 -2.29 2.77
N GLN A 72 10.31 -1.51 1.83
CA GLN A 72 9.54 -0.99 0.69
C GLN A 72 8.99 -2.12 -0.19
N PHE A 73 9.81 -3.14 -0.48
CA PHE A 73 9.40 -4.30 -1.27
C PHE A 73 8.30 -5.10 -0.57
N THR A 74 8.46 -5.38 0.74
CA THR A 74 7.45 -6.09 1.53
C THR A 74 6.12 -5.33 1.58
N THR A 75 6.17 -4.01 1.74
CA THR A 75 4.97 -3.16 1.70
C THR A 75 4.27 -3.25 0.34
N LEU A 76 5.00 -3.19 -0.77
CA LEU A 76 4.43 -3.33 -2.11
C LEU A 76 3.76 -4.69 -2.31
N VAL A 77 4.43 -5.77 -1.92
CA VAL A 77 3.85 -7.14 -1.95
C VAL A 77 2.57 -7.20 -1.11
N SER A 78 2.59 -6.65 0.10
CA SER A 78 1.40 -6.59 0.98
C SER A 78 0.25 -5.83 0.33
N LEU A 79 0.49 -4.68 -0.27
CA LEU A 79 -0.51 -3.89 -0.99
C LEU A 79 -1.12 -4.68 -2.15
N MET A 80 -0.31 -5.37 -2.94
CA MET A 80 -0.80 -6.20 -4.04
C MET A 80 -1.65 -7.37 -3.55
N LEU A 81 -1.30 -7.99 -2.42
CA LEU A 81 -2.06 -9.08 -1.82
C LEU A 81 -3.34 -8.60 -1.12
N SER A 82 -3.40 -7.35 -0.64
CA SER A 82 -4.51 -6.82 0.16
C SER A 82 -5.80 -6.56 -0.62
N SER A 83 -5.73 -6.39 -1.95
CA SER A 83 -6.93 -6.06 -2.73
C SER A 83 -8.01 -7.13 -2.57
N GLN A 84 -9.22 -6.73 -2.14
CA GLN A 84 -10.37 -7.61 -1.86
C GLN A 84 -10.03 -8.76 -0.89
N THR A 85 -9.04 -8.58 -0.02
CA THR A 85 -8.60 -9.56 0.98
C THR A 85 -8.56 -8.88 2.35
N LYS A 86 -9.00 -9.58 3.38
CA LYS A 86 -8.96 -9.07 4.76
C LYS A 86 -7.52 -8.99 5.27
N ASP A 87 -7.21 -7.96 6.07
CA ASP A 87 -5.85 -7.72 6.59
C ASP A 87 -5.23 -8.94 7.30
N PRO A 88 -5.94 -9.71 8.15
CA PRO A 88 -5.36 -10.90 8.76
C PRO A 88 -4.93 -11.97 7.74
N VAL A 89 -5.67 -12.11 6.63
CA VAL A 89 -5.33 -13.07 5.57
C VAL A 89 -4.12 -12.59 4.77
N THR A 90 -4.05 -11.27 4.51
CA THR A 90 -2.88 -10.65 3.86
C THR A 90 -1.63 -10.81 4.73
N ALA A 91 -1.74 -10.50 6.02
CA ALA A 91 -0.63 -10.64 6.97
C ALA A 91 -0.13 -12.10 7.08
N ASP A 92 -1.04 -13.09 7.17
CA ASP A 92 -0.67 -14.53 7.16
C ASP A 92 0.08 -14.92 5.87
N ALA A 93 -0.36 -14.41 4.72
CA ALA A 93 0.30 -14.68 3.44
C ALA A 93 1.71 -14.07 3.40
N VAL A 94 1.87 -12.81 3.81
CA VAL A 94 3.18 -12.15 3.89
C VAL A 94 4.10 -12.86 4.88
N TYR A 95 3.61 -13.24 6.06
CA TYR A 95 4.35 -14.02 7.06
C TYR A 95 4.87 -15.36 6.46
N LYS A 96 4.03 -16.07 5.70
CA LYS A 96 4.44 -17.32 5.03
C LYS A 96 5.51 -17.05 3.96
N LEU A 97 5.39 -15.99 3.17
CA LEU A 97 6.43 -15.62 2.21
C LEU A 97 7.76 -15.32 2.93
N GLN A 98 7.73 -14.56 4.02
CA GLN A 98 8.91 -14.26 4.82
C GLN A 98 9.57 -15.50 5.44
N THR A 99 8.78 -16.47 5.88
CA THR A 99 9.30 -17.65 6.61
C THR A 99 9.65 -18.84 5.72
N ARG A 100 8.96 -19.01 4.59
CA ARG A 100 9.10 -20.21 3.74
C ARG A 100 9.99 -19.99 2.53
N LEU A 101 10.20 -18.76 2.09
CA LEU A 101 11.16 -18.49 1.01
C LEU A 101 12.61 -18.59 1.54
N PRO A 102 13.57 -19.06 0.71
CA PRO A 102 14.92 -19.36 1.15
C PRO A 102 15.62 -18.21 1.89
N ASP A 103 15.54 -16.99 1.34
CA ASP A 103 16.17 -15.80 1.91
C ASP A 103 15.14 -14.79 2.45
N GLY A 104 13.99 -15.32 2.94
CA GLY A 104 12.86 -14.48 3.32
C GLY A 104 12.19 -13.84 2.12
N LEU A 105 11.40 -12.79 2.36
CA LEU A 105 10.68 -12.09 1.29
C LEU A 105 11.61 -11.05 0.62
N THR A 106 12.40 -11.51 -0.33
CA THR A 106 13.25 -10.67 -1.20
C THR A 106 12.75 -10.70 -2.63
N LEU A 107 13.22 -9.76 -3.47
CA LEU A 107 12.94 -9.77 -4.90
C LEU A 107 13.43 -11.07 -5.55
N ALA A 108 14.66 -11.49 -5.23
CA ALA A 108 15.26 -12.71 -5.78
C ALA A 108 14.47 -13.94 -5.36
N SER A 109 14.20 -14.12 -4.06
CA SER A 109 13.45 -15.26 -3.55
C SER A 109 12.05 -15.35 -4.15
N LEU A 110 11.35 -14.22 -4.29
CA LEU A 110 10.00 -14.19 -4.89
C LEU A 110 10.03 -14.48 -6.38
N ARG A 111 11.05 -13.97 -7.11
CA ARG A 111 11.25 -14.24 -8.54
C ARG A 111 11.50 -15.73 -8.78
N ASP A 112 12.39 -16.32 -8.01
CA ASP A 112 12.90 -17.69 -8.24
C ASP A 112 12.03 -18.77 -7.60
N ALA A 113 11.10 -18.40 -6.70
CA ALA A 113 10.22 -19.35 -6.05
C ALA A 113 9.36 -20.15 -7.05
N PRO A 114 9.25 -21.49 -6.89
CA PRO A 114 8.34 -22.30 -7.68
C PRO A 114 6.88 -21.87 -7.51
N HIS A 115 6.06 -22.07 -8.55
CA HIS A 115 4.62 -21.75 -8.54
C HIS A 115 3.90 -22.37 -7.32
N ASP A 116 4.09 -23.68 -7.10
CA ASP A 116 3.42 -24.39 -6.01
C ASP A 116 3.78 -23.80 -4.64
N GLN A 117 5.04 -23.42 -4.43
CA GLN A 117 5.48 -22.80 -3.18
C GLN A 117 4.81 -21.44 -2.93
N LEU A 118 4.64 -20.64 -3.98
CA LEU A 118 3.92 -19.37 -3.86
C LEU A 118 2.44 -19.59 -3.57
N ILE A 119 1.80 -20.53 -4.25
CA ILE A 119 0.40 -20.90 -4.00
C ILE A 119 0.19 -21.37 -2.56
N ASP A 120 1.09 -22.18 -2.00
CA ASP A 120 1.04 -22.59 -0.60
C ASP A 120 1.11 -21.40 0.38
N CYS A 121 1.82 -20.36 0.02
CA CYS A 121 1.90 -19.13 0.85
C CYS A 121 0.64 -18.27 0.73
N ILE A 122 0.17 -18.01 -0.50
CA ILE A 122 -0.86 -17.01 -0.79
C ILE A 122 -2.24 -17.61 -1.13
N GLY A 123 -2.43 -18.91 -1.11
CA GLY A 123 -3.65 -19.60 -1.59
C GLY A 123 -4.95 -19.22 -0.87
N LYS A 124 -4.88 -18.60 0.32
CA LYS A 124 -6.04 -18.05 1.03
C LYS A 124 -6.40 -16.63 0.61
N VAL A 125 -5.53 -15.96 -0.14
CA VAL A 125 -5.74 -14.59 -0.62
C VAL A 125 -6.75 -14.60 -1.77
N SER A 126 -7.66 -13.64 -1.81
CA SER A 126 -8.63 -13.53 -2.90
C SER A 126 -7.90 -13.35 -4.24
N PHE A 127 -8.35 -14.08 -5.27
CA PHE A 127 -7.75 -14.05 -6.60
C PHE A 127 -6.25 -14.43 -6.64
N TYR A 128 -5.81 -15.33 -5.77
CA TYR A 128 -4.40 -15.69 -5.55
C TYR A 128 -3.64 -16.06 -6.82
N ARG A 129 -4.25 -16.77 -7.78
CA ARG A 129 -3.59 -17.14 -9.06
C ARG A 129 -3.18 -15.90 -9.86
N ARG A 130 -4.13 -14.95 -10.06
CA ARG A 130 -3.83 -13.69 -10.75
C ARG A 130 -2.81 -12.84 -9.98
N LYS A 131 -2.87 -12.87 -8.65
CA LYS A 131 -1.91 -12.15 -7.81
C LYS A 131 -0.52 -12.78 -7.88
N GLU A 132 -0.42 -14.08 -7.96
CA GLU A 132 0.85 -14.78 -8.20
C GLU A 132 1.47 -14.34 -9.53
N ASP A 133 0.71 -14.37 -10.64
CA ASP A 133 1.15 -13.87 -11.95
C ASP A 133 1.62 -12.41 -11.86
N ASN A 134 0.86 -11.55 -11.14
CA ASN A 134 1.21 -10.15 -10.96
C ASN A 134 2.50 -9.98 -10.12
N LEU A 135 2.68 -10.76 -9.07
CA LEU A 135 3.91 -10.74 -8.25
C LEU A 135 5.13 -11.16 -9.10
N LYS A 136 5.02 -12.21 -9.90
CA LYS A 136 6.09 -12.62 -10.84
C LYS A 136 6.39 -11.54 -11.88
N SER A 137 5.37 -10.90 -12.41
CA SER A 137 5.53 -9.80 -13.36
C SER A 137 6.19 -8.58 -12.71
N MET A 138 5.78 -8.26 -11.47
CA MET A 138 6.40 -7.20 -10.68
C MET A 138 7.90 -7.44 -10.49
N THR A 139 8.31 -8.64 -10.05
CA THR A 139 9.74 -8.92 -9.80
C THR A 139 10.57 -8.73 -11.06
N ARG A 140 10.03 -9.12 -12.24
CA ARG A 140 10.69 -8.91 -13.53
C ARG A 140 10.83 -7.43 -13.87
N ILE A 141 9.74 -6.67 -13.75
CA ILE A 141 9.73 -5.22 -14.01
C ILE A 141 10.72 -4.49 -13.11
N LEU A 142 10.71 -4.79 -11.80
CA LEU A 142 11.64 -4.18 -10.86
C LEU A 142 13.10 -4.50 -11.23
N GLN A 143 13.40 -5.74 -11.61
CA GLN A 143 14.76 -6.14 -12.02
C GLN A 143 15.21 -5.46 -13.30
N GLU A 144 14.34 -5.42 -14.32
CA GLU A 144 14.70 -4.95 -15.66
C GLU A 144 14.73 -3.42 -15.78
N LYS A 145 13.77 -2.73 -15.13
CA LYS A 145 13.58 -1.28 -15.29
C LYS A 145 14.05 -0.45 -14.10
N HIS A 146 14.11 -1.03 -12.90
CA HIS A 146 14.33 -0.27 -11.66
C HIS A 146 15.51 -0.80 -10.83
N HIS A 147 16.41 -1.60 -11.42
CA HIS A 147 17.62 -2.14 -10.78
C HIS A 147 17.32 -2.89 -9.46
N GLY A 148 16.13 -3.45 -9.33
CA GLY A 148 15.66 -4.19 -8.16
C GLY A 148 14.99 -3.32 -7.08
N ASP A 149 14.94 -2.01 -7.23
CA ASP A 149 14.31 -1.08 -6.31
C ASP A 149 12.82 -0.89 -6.61
N VAL A 150 12.07 -0.46 -5.60
CA VAL A 150 10.65 -0.05 -5.78
C VAL A 150 10.62 1.35 -6.39
N PRO A 151 9.83 1.57 -7.47
CA PRO A 151 9.70 2.87 -8.12
C PRO A 151 9.24 3.98 -7.17
N ARG A 152 9.66 5.21 -7.46
CA ARG A 152 9.37 6.39 -6.63
C ARG A 152 8.44 7.40 -7.31
N THR A 153 7.72 6.97 -8.33
CA THR A 153 6.69 7.78 -8.98
C THR A 153 5.38 6.99 -9.10
N ILE A 154 4.26 7.71 -9.10
CA ILE A 154 2.92 7.10 -9.23
C ILE A 154 2.79 6.39 -10.58
N ASP A 155 3.30 7.00 -11.65
CA ASP A 155 3.16 6.47 -13.01
C ASP A 155 3.92 5.14 -13.15
N GLU A 156 5.18 5.09 -12.71
CA GLU A 156 5.98 3.85 -12.74
C GLU A 156 5.38 2.74 -11.87
N LEU A 157 4.86 3.08 -10.68
CA LEU A 157 4.17 2.12 -9.83
C LEU A 157 2.91 1.56 -10.51
N CYS A 158 2.16 2.40 -11.22
CA CYS A 158 0.97 1.98 -11.96
C CYS A 158 1.28 1.16 -13.22
N GLU A 159 2.52 1.16 -13.74
CA GLU A 159 2.96 0.24 -14.80
C GLU A 159 3.06 -1.21 -14.30
N ILE A 160 3.17 -1.42 -13.00
CA ILE A 160 3.25 -2.77 -12.41
C ILE A 160 1.86 -3.42 -12.47
N PRO A 161 1.71 -4.61 -13.10
CA PRO A 161 0.44 -5.31 -13.19
C PRO A 161 -0.17 -5.56 -11.80
N GLY A 162 -1.41 -5.12 -11.61
CA GLY A 162 -2.13 -5.26 -10.34
C GLY A 162 -1.92 -4.12 -9.34
N VAL A 163 -1.06 -3.16 -9.63
CA VAL A 163 -0.91 -1.93 -8.86
C VAL A 163 -1.76 -0.83 -9.49
N GLY A 164 -2.74 -0.32 -8.74
CA GLY A 164 -3.56 0.81 -9.16
C GLY A 164 -3.19 2.09 -8.41
N PRO A 165 -3.80 3.24 -8.77
CA PRO A 165 -3.48 4.54 -8.17
C PRO A 165 -3.53 4.54 -6.63
N LYS A 166 -4.55 3.91 -6.02
CA LYS A 166 -4.64 3.81 -4.54
C LYS A 166 -3.38 3.18 -3.95
N MET A 167 -2.96 2.02 -4.50
CA MET A 167 -1.79 1.30 -4.00
C MET A 167 -0.51 2.10 -4.23
N ALA A 168 -0.38 2.76 -5.38
CA ALA A 168 0.77 3.61 -5.70
C ALA A 168 0.89 4.77 -4.71
N PHE A 169 -0.22 5.47 -4.38
CA PHE A 169 -0.19 6.53 -3.37
C PHE A 169 0.17 6.01 -1.97
N LEU A 170 -0.37 4.86 -1.56
CA LEU A 170 -0.04 4.25 -0.26
C LEU A 170 1.43 3.80 -0.21
N GLN A 171 1.96 3.23 -1.30
CA GLN A 171 3.38 2.89 -1.40
C GLN A 171 4.26 4.13 -1.27
N MET A 172 3.93 5.21 -1.97
CA MET A 172 4.66 6.48 -1.86
C MET A 172 4.63 7.03 -0.43
N GLN A 173 3.45 6.99 0.23
CA GLN A 173 3.30 7.43 1.63
C GLN A 173 4.17 6.60 2.57
N SER A 174 4.22 5.26 2.40
CA SER A 174 5.09 4.39 3.23
C SER A 174 6.58 4.70 3.05
N MET A 175 6.97 5.28 1.92
CA MET A 175 8.32 5.74 1.62
C MET A 175 8.58 7.17 2.13
N GLY A 176 7.67 7.77 2.88
CA GLY A 176 7.75 9.16 3.34
C GLY A 176 7.47 10.21 2.26
N LEU A 177 6.98 9.80 1.09
CA LEU A 177 6.71 10.67 -0.05
C LEU A 177 5.22 11.03 -0.10
N ASN A 178 4.85 12.15 0.48
CA ASN A 178 3.47 12.63 0.47
C ASN A 178 3.15 13.36 -0.86
N VAL A 179 2.80 12.59 -1.88
CA VAL A 179 2.48 13.09 -3.23
C VAL A 179 0.98 13.15 -3.51
N GLY A 180 0.15 12.65 -2.59
CA GLY A 180 -1.31 12.69 -2.72
C GLY A 180 -2.02 11.72 -1.77
N ILE A 181 -3.30 11.48 -2.01
CA ILE A 181 -4.18 10.67 -1.17
C ILE A 181 -4.50 9.35 -1.88
N GLY A 182 -4.23 8.23 -1.22
CA GLY A 182 -4.64 6.91 -1.70
C GLY A 182 -6.11 6.62 -1.38
N VAL A 183 -7.05 7.24 -2.07
CA VAL A 183 -8.50 7.12 -1.77
C VAL A 183 -9.02 5.72 -2.04
N ASP A 184 -9.55 5.10 -1.00
CA ASP A 184 -10.26 3.82 -1.09
C ASP A 184 -11.79 3.99 -1.11
N THR A 185 -12.52 2.88 -1.11
CA THR A 185 -13.99 2.88 -1.09
C THR A 185 -14.56 3.46 0.19
N HIS A 186 -13.84 3.37 1.32
CA HIS A 186 -14.27 3.90 2.60
C HIS A 186 -14.08 5.41 2.65
N VAL A 187 -12.89 5.91 2.31
CA VAL A 187 -12.61 7.35 2.21
C VAL A 187 -13.57 7.99 1.21
N HIS A 188 -13.78 7.38 0.03
CA HIS A 188 -14.76 7.85 -0.95
C HIS A 188 -16.17 7.98 -0.36
N ARG A 189 -16.66 6.91 0.27
CA ARG A 189 -18.00 6.87 0.86
C ARG A 189 -18.17 7.88 1.98
N ILE A 190 -17.19 7.94 2.92
CA ILE A 190 -17.27 8.79 4.11
C ILE A 190 -17.19 10.26 3.70
N SER A 191 -16.26 10.65 2.82
CA SER A 191 -16.12 12.02 2.35
C SER A 191 -17.39 12.54 1.66
N ASN A 192 -18.05 11.69 0.86
CA ASN A 192 -19.34 12.04 0.26
C ASN A 192 -20.46 12.18 1.33
N ARG A 193 -20.50 11.31 2.35
CA ARG A 193 -21.49 11.38 3.45
C ARG A 193 -21.31 12.62 4.31
N LEU A 194 -20.07 13.03 4.56
CA LEU A 194 -19.73 14.24 5.29
C LEU A 194 -19.99 15.53 4.49
N GLY A 195 -20.33 15.40 3.20
CA GLY A 195 -20.47 16.54 2.32
C GLY A 195 -19.16 17.24 1.98
N TRP A 196 -18.01 16.57 2.20
CA TRP A 196 -16.69 17.10 1.86
C TRP A 196 -16.43 17.10 0.35
N CYS A 197 -17.12 16.25 -0.37
CA CYS A 197 -17.16 16.21 -1.81
C CYS A 197 -18.51 15.67 -2.31
N LYS A 198 -18.77 15.79 -3.62
CA LYS A 198 -19.90 15.16 -4.30
C LYS A 198 -19.39 14.48 -5.57
N THR A 199 -18.93 13.25 -5.44
CA THR A 199 -18.18 12.54 -6.47
C THR A 199 -18.73 11.13 -6.68
N LYS A 200 -18.51 10.55 -7.86
CA LYS A 200 -19.01 9.22 -8.23
C LYS A 200 -17.98 8.11 -8.09
N THR A 201 -16.68 8.46 -8.14
CA THR A 201 -15.58 7.49 -8.11
C THR A 201 -14.54 7.88 -7.07
N PRO A 202 -13.74 6.92 -6.55
CA PRO A 202 -12.62 7.20 -5.66
C PRO A 202 -11.61 8.18 -6.24
N GLU A 203 -11.32 8.10 -7.55
CA GLU A 203 -10.40 9.02 -8.23
C GLU A 203 -10.91 10.45 -8.23
N GLN A 204 -12.21 10.67 -8.51
CA GLN A 204 -12.82 11.99 -8.40
C GLN A 204 -12.77 12.52 -6.97
N THR A 205 -12.94 11.64 -5.97
CA THR A 205 -12.82 12.01 -4.56
C THR A 205 -11.39 12.42 -4.22
N ARG A 206 -10.39 11.70 -4.73
CA ARG A 206 -8.98 12.05 -4.59
C ARG A 206 -8.71 13.48 -5.09
N LEU A 207 -9.11 13.78 -6.32
CA LEU A 207 -8.95 15.11 -6.92
C LEU A 207 -9.68 16.19 -6.10
N ALA A 208 -10.92 15.90 -5.68
CA ALA A 208 -11.70 16.81 -4.87
C ALA A 208 -11.05 17.09 -3.51
N LEU A 209 -10.63 16.07 -2.78
CA LEU A 209 -9.98 16.25 -1.47
C LEU A 209 -8.64 16.95 -1.61
N GLN A 210 -7.80 16.57 -2.56
CA GLN A 210 -6.49 17.22 -2.78
C GLN A 210 -6.58 18.68 -3.18
N SER A 211 -7.74 19.15 -3.68
CA SER A 211 -7.93 20.55 -4.06
C SER A 211 -8.08 21.49 -2.88
N TRP A 212 -8.47 21.01 -1.71
CA TRP A 212 -8.76 21.85 -0.55
C TRP A 212 -8.18 21.32 0.78
N LEU A 213 -7.99 19.99 0.94
CA LEU A 213 -7.47 19.40 2.17
C LEU A 213 -5.96 19.72 2.29
N PRO A 214 -5.49 20.26 3.42
CA PRO A 214 -4.07 20.53 3.62
C PRO A 214 -3.21 19.28 3.50
N ARG A 215 -1.99 19.42 3.01
CA ARG A 215 -1.11 18.27 2.68
C ARG A 215 -0.78 17.38 3.85
N GLU A 216 -0.71 17.92 5.06
CA GLU A 216 -0.46 17.18 6.29
C GLU A 216 -1.51 16.09 6.56
N TYR A 217 -2.74 16.28 6.06
CA TYR A 217 -3.82 15.29 6.19
C TYR A 217 -3.83 14.21 5.11
N HIS A 218 -3.06 14.38 4.02
CA HIS A 218 -3.11 13.44 2.90
C HIS A 218 -2.65 12.04 3.29
N GLY A 219 -1.63 11.93 4.17
CA GLY A 219 -1.09 10.65 4.62
C GLY A 219 -1.91 9.95 5.71
N VAL A 220 -2.78 10.69 6.41
CA VAL A 220 -3.49 10.18 7.59
C VAL A 220 -4.99 9.95 7.38
N ILE A 221 -5.57 10.53 6.33
CA ILE A 221 -7.01 10.43 6.06
C ILE A 221 -7.52 8.99 5.80
N ASN A 222 -6.62 8.05 5.52
CA ASN A 222 -6.93 6.62 5.35
C ASN A 222 -6.86 5.82 6.67
N LYS A 223 -6.39 6.42 7.74
CA LYS A 223 -6.27 5.84 9.08
C LYS A 223 -7.49 6.20 9.91
#